data_f4919c2d9418b491334aebdfac46e43f
#
_entry.id   f4919c2d9418b491334aebdfac46e43f
#
_cell.length_a   1.000
_cell.length_b   1.000
_cell.length_c   1.000
_cell.angle_alpha   90.00
_cell.angle_beta   90.00
_cell.angle_gamma   90.00
#
_symmetry.space_group_name_H-M   'P 1'
#
loop_
_entity.id
_entity.type
_entity.pdbx_description
1 polymer ?
#
loop_
_entity_poly.entity_id
_entity_poly.type
_entity_poly.pdbx_seq_one_letter_code
_entity_poly.pdbx_strand_id
1 'polypeptide(L)'
;IVYFYYSLLLCYNKIDMKIKTNTASPKLLIQIIWEFLYFPIWWYSQGWLRFAKLLFGFLSWQSASLGVGVWLKNIFVPMYGQTDFSGRLISFFIRLVQVIFRGILLFLIFILCLILFFLWAAIPLLVVYAIVLQLI
;
A
#
# COMPACT_ATOMS: atom_id res chain seq x y z
N ILE A 1 -7.19 7.79 0.49
CA ILE A 1 -7.09 8.86 -0.53
C ILE A 1 -7.32 10.22 0.14
N VAL A 2 -8.38 10.41 0.93
CA VAL A 2 -8.70 11.70 1.59
C VAL A 2 -7.60 12.14 2.55
N TYR A 3 -7.03 11.27 3.38
CA TYR A 3 -5.93 11.59 4.30
C TYR A 3 -4.62 11.94 3.57
N PHE A 4 -4.37 11.36 2.42
CA PHE A 4 -3.21 11.70 1.60
C PHE A 4 -3.35 13.12 1.00
N TYR A 5 -4.55 13.48 0.57
CA TYR A 5 -4.85 14.81 0.05
C TYR A 5 -4.73 15.89 1.14
N TYR A 6 -5.23 15.64 2.34
CA TYR A 6 -5.07 16.55 3.49
C TYR A 6 -3.60 16.71 3.93
N SER A 7 -2.82 15.64 3.88
CA SER A 7 -1.39 15.70 4.21
C SER A 7 -0.60 16.52 3.17
N LEU A 8 -0.96 16.40 1.89
CA LEU A 8 -0.40 17.19 0.79
C LEU A 8 -0.81 18.67 0.90
N LEU A 9 -2.06 18.96 1.21
CA LEU A 9 -2.57 20.33 1.39
C LEU A 9 -1.94 21.03 2.60
N LEU A 10 -1.73 20.33 3.70
CA LEU A 10 -1.03 20.86 4.87
C LEU A 10 0.46 21.12 4.59
N CYS A 11 1.10 20.25 3.81
CA CYS A 11 2.48 20.44 3.38
C CYS A 11 2.60 21.63 2.41
N TYR A 12 1.69 21.75 1.45
CA TYR A 12 1.61 22.87 0.52
C TYR A 12 1.36 24.20 1.24
N ASN A 13 0.42 24.27 2.16
CA ASN A 13 0.10 25.48 2.92
C ASN A 13 1.25 25.91 3.85
N LYS A 14 2.01 24.94 4.39
CA LYS A 14 3.20 25.20 5.21
C LYS A 14 4.37 25.74 4.37
N ILE A 15 4.49 25.28 3.13
CA ILE A 15 5.49 25.75 2.16
C ILE A 15 5.12 27.17 1.72
N ASP A 16 3.85 27.43 1.43
CA ASP A 16 3.39 28.76 0.94
C ASP A 16 3.52 29.85 2.00
N MET A 17 3.24 29.55 3.28
CA MET A 17 3.49 30.47 4.39
C MET A 17 4.99 30.76 4.60
N LYS A 18 5.87 29.78 4.35
CA LYS A 18 7.30 29.94 4.53
C LYS A 18 7.97 30.72 3.38
N ILE A 19 7.39 30.63 2.18
CA ILE A 19 7.85 31.40 1.00
C ILE A 19 7.43 32.87 1.12
N LYS A 20 6.26 33.17 1.68
CA LYS A 20 5.71 34.52 1.78
C LYS A 20 6.47 35.43 2.77
N THR A 21 7.26 34.85 3.68
CA THR A 21 8.00 35.60 4.71
C THR A 21 9.45 35.92 4.35
N ASN A 22 9.98 35.45 3.20
CA ASN A 22 11.42 35.57 2.93
C ASN A 22 11.73 35.77 1.44
N THR A 23 11.09 36.77 0.82
CA THR A 23 11.46 37.24 -0.52
C THR A 23 12.86 37.85 -0.51
N ALA A 24 13.77 37.23 -1.26
CA ALA A 24 15.12 37.70 -1.61
C ALA A 24 16.21 37.58 -0.54
N SER A 25 16.61 36.34 -0.23
CA SER A 25 17.94 36.15 0.38
C SER A 25 18.62 34.89 -0.17
N PRO A 26 19.97 34.85 -0.27
CA PRO A 26 20.74 33.67 -0.70
C PRO A 26 20.46 32.41 0.14
N LYS A 27 19.85 32.59 1.30
CA LYS A 27 19.36 31.52 2.18
C LYS A 27 18.26 30.63 1.53
N LEU A 28 17.46 31.17 0.59
CA LEU A 28 16.45 30.41 -0.13
C LEU A 28 17.06 29.35 -1.06
N LEU A 29 18.12 29.69 -1.76
CA LEU A 29 18.80 28.71 -2.64
C LEU A 29 19.41 27.57 -1.83
N ILE A 30 20.06 27.91 -0.71
CA ILE A 30 20.62 26.89 0.20
C ILE A 30 19.53 26.02 0.80
N GLN A 31 18.38 26.59 1.14
CA GLN A 31 17.25 25.85 1.70
C GLN A 31 16.64 24.90 0.66
N ILE A 32 16.46 25.33 -0.59
CA ILE A 32 15.94 24.51 -1.69
C ILE A 32 16.89 23.34 -1.97
N ILE A 33 18.22 23.60 -2.02
CA ILE A 33 19.22 22.55 -2.21
C ILE A 33 19.19 21.55 -1.06
N TRP A 34 19.05 22.03 0.17
CA TRP A 34 18.97 21.17 1.35
C TRP A 34 17.70 20.32 1.36
N GLU A 35 16.55 20.89 1.02
CA GLU A 35 15.28 20.16 0.89
C GLU A 35 15.33 19.13 -0.24
N PHE A 36 15.98 19.45 -1.36
CA PHE A 36 16.18 18.52 -2.46
C PHE A 36 17.08 17.34 -2.09
N LEU A 37 18.16 17.57 -1.35
CA LEU A 37 19.04 16.52 -0.83
C LEU A 37 18.37 15.67 0.28
N TYR A 38 17.49 16.29 1.06
CA TYR A 38 16.76 15.61 2.12
C TYR A 38 15.59 14.75 1.59
N PHE A 39 15.07 15.08 0.41
CA PHE A 39 13.94 14.40 -0.21
C PHE A 39 14.14 12.87 -0.37
N PRO A 40 15.25 12.35 -0.93
CA PRO A 40 15.45 10.91 -1.04
C PRO A 40 15.56 10.21 0.33
N ILE A 41 16.17 10.87 1.30
CA ILE A 41 16.30 10.32 2.66
C ILE A 41 14.92 10.19 3.32
N TRP A 42 14.09 11.23 3.21
CA TRP A 42 12.72 11.21 3.71
C TRP A 42 11.86 10.16 2.99
N TRP A 43 12.04 10.01 1.66
CA TRP A 43 11.33 9.04 0.85
C TRP A 43 11.57 7.60 1.32
N TYR A 44 12.83 7.24 1.53
CA TYR A 44 13.20 5.89 1.96
C TYR A 44 12.99 5.64 3.46
N SER A 45 12.89 6.66 4.30
CA SER A 45 12.62 6.47 5.74
C SER A 45 11.12 6.50 6.06
N GLN A 46 10.53 7.67 6.01
CA GLN A 46 9.12 7.86 6.39
C GLN A 46 8.13 7.48 5.28
N GLY A 47 8.47 7.75 4.02
CA GLY A 47 7.65 7.42 2.88
C GLY A 47 7.44 5.92 2.75
N TRP A 48 8.51 5.14 2.86
CA TRP A 48 8.50 3.69 2.85
C TRP A 48 7.55 3.09 3.90
N LEU A 49 7.67 3.53 5.15
CA LEU A 49 6.82 3.03 6.23
C LEU A 49 5.35 3.41 6.05
N ARG A 50 5.06 4.62 5.56
CA ARG A 50 3.69 5.06 5.30
C ARG A 50 3.06 4.24 4.16
N PHE A 51 3.80 4.05 3.08
CA PHE A 51 3.32 3.29 1.94
C PHE A 51 3.11 1.81 2.28
N ALA A 52 4.03 1.20 3.03
CA ALA A 52 3.87 -0.15 3.55
C ALA A 52 2.59 -0.28 4.41
N LYS A 53 2.36 0.65 5.34
CA LYS A 53 1.14 0.66 6.16
C LYS A 53 -0.14 0.78 5.33
N LEU A 54 -0.14 1.59 4.26
CA LEU A 54 -1.28 1.69 3.34
C LEU A 54 -1.56 0.38 2.61
N LEU A 55 -0.52 -0.29 2.11
CA LEU A 55 -0.66 -1.59 1.44
C LEU A 55 -1.13 -2.68 2.40
N PHE A 56 -0.58 -2.74 3.61
CA PHE A 56 -1.04 -3.67 4.64
C PHE A 56 -2.48 -3.39 5.06
N GLY A 57 -2.87 -2.13 5.22
CA GLY A 57 -4.25 -1.73 5.50
C GLY A 57 -5.21 -2.17 4.39
N PHE A 58 -4.83 -1.95 3.14
CA PHE A 58 -5.59 -2.40 1.97
C PHE A 58 -5.73 -3.92 1.93
N LEU A 59 -4.63 -4.64 2.14
CA LEU A 59 -4.62 -6.11 2.15
C LEU A 59 -5.49 -6.69 3.29
N SER A 60 -5.40 -6.09 4.47
CA SER A 60 -6.23 -6.45 5.63
C SER A 60 -7.72 -6.23 5.34
N TRP A 61 -8.06 -5.08 4.77
CA TRP A 61 -9.43 -4.77 4.36
C TRP A 61 -9.94 -5.75 3.31
N GLN A 62 -9.12 -6.08 2.32
CA GLN A 62 -9.47 -7.03 1.27
C GLN A 62 -9.65 -8.45 1.83
N SER A 63 -8.79 -8.88 2.75
CA SER A 63 -8.92 -10.20 3.41
C SER A 63 -10.21 -10.29 4.24
N ALA A 64 -10.58 -9.20 4.91
CA ALA A 64 -11.85 -9.12 5.66
C ALA A 64 -13.06 -9.13 4.72
N SER A 65 -13.01 -8.41 3.59
CA SER A 65 -14.05 -8.38 2.56
C SER A 65 -14.29 -9.75 1.92
N LEU A 66 -13.21 -10.49 1.63
CA LEU A 66 -13.30 -11.87 1.13
C LEU A 66 -13.76 -12.88 2.19
N GLY A 67 -13.75 -12.47 3.47
CA GLY A 67 -14.20 -13.30 4.58
C GLY A 67 -13.40 -14.61 4.76
N VAL A 68 -12.16 -14.66 4.28
CA VAL A 68 -11.31 -15.87 4.29
C VAL A 68 -11.22 -16.47 5.70
N GLY A 69 -11.02 -15.63 6.73
CA GLY A 69 -10.92 -16.08 8.11
C GLY A 69 -12.20 -16.74 8.65
N VAL A 70 -13.36 -16.22 8.26
CA VAL A 70 -14.66 -16.78 8.68
C VAL A 70 -14.92 -18.14 8.01
N TRP A 71 -14.59 -18.23 6.71
CA TRP A 71 -14.76 -19.47 5.96
C TRP A 71 -13.79 -20.55 6.43
N LEU A 72 -12.55 -20.18 6.75
CA LEU A 72 -11.55 -21.12 7.27
C LEU A 72 -11.97 -21.71 8.64
N LYS A 73 -12.51 -20.87 9.53
CA LYS A 73 -13.01 -21.32 10.84
C LYS A 73 -14.22 -22.25 10.73
N ASN A 74 -15.07 -22.01 9.72
CA ASN A 74 -16.33 -22.73 9.56
C ASN A 74 -16.25 -23.88 8.56
N ILE A 75 -15.04 -24.27 8.10
CA ILE A 75 -14.88 -25.33 7.10
C ILE A 75 -15.41 -26.68 7.58
N PHE A 76 -15.30 -26.96 8.89
CA PHE A 76 -15.73 -28.20 9.52
C PHE A 76 -17.14 -28.15 10.10
N VAL A 77 -17.81 -27.00 10.08
CA VAL A 77 -19.16 -26.85 10.63
C VAL A 77 -20.17 -27.39 9.60
N PRO A 78 -20.92 -28.48 9.90
CA PRO A 78 -21.91 -29.02 8.95
C PRO A 78 -23.02 -27.98 8.71
N MET A 79 -23.39 -27.80 7.44
CA MET A 79 -24.59 -27.03 7.08
C MET A 79 -25.85 -27.86 7.26
N TYR A 80 -26.87 -27.23 7.88
CA TYR A 80 -28.25 -27.74 7.87
C TYR A 80 -28.45 -29.13 8.42
N GLY A 81 -27.89 -29.49 9.59
CA GLY A 81 -28.30 -30.69 10.32
C GLY A 81 -28.34 -32.01 9.51
N GLN A 82 -27.63 -32.09 8.39
CA GLN A 82 -27.54 -33.27 7.56
C GLN A 82 -26.83 -34.39 8.33
N THR A 83 -27.58 -35.49 8.56
CA THR A 83 -27.08 -36.66 9.24
C THR A 83 -26.35 -37.60 8.29
N ASP A 84 -26.58 -37.45 6.97
CA ASP A 84 -26.00 -38.32 5.94
C ASP A 84 -24.51 -38.00 5.71
N PHE A 85 -23.68 -39.05 5.73
CA PHE A 85 -22.26 -38.98 5.51
C PHE A 85 -21.91 -38.39 4.12
N SER A 86 -22.67 -38.77 3.09
CA SER A 86 -22.52 -38.29 1.72
C SER A 86 -22.70 -36.77 1.59
N GLY A 87 -23.73 -36.23 2.24
CA GLY A 87 -24.03 -34.80 2.24
C GLY A 87 -22.95 -33.99 2.96
N ARG A 88 -22.36 -34.51 4.03
CA ARG A 88 -21.23 -33.85 4.74
C ARG A 88 -19.99 -33.79 3.88
N LEU A 89 -19.67 -34.86 3.15
CA LEU A 89 -18.50 -34.94 2.28
C LEU A 89 -18.60 -33.94 1.13
N ILE A 90 -19.76 -33.90 0.46
CA ILE A 90 -20.01 -32.96 -0.64
C ILE A 90 -19.92 -31.51 -0.15
N SER A 91 -20.53 -31.21 0.99
CA SER A 91 -20.49 -29.84 1.57
C SER A 91 -19.08 -29.43 1.94
N PHE A 92 -18.26 -30.34 2.44
CA PHE A 92 -16.85 -30.07 2.72
C PHE A 92 -16.06 -29.74 1.45
N PHE A 93 -16.20 -30.52 0.38
CA PHE A 93 -15.50 -30.27 -0.88
C PHE A 93 -15.91 -28.94 -1.51
N ILE A 94 -17.18 -28.58 -1.53
CA ILE A 94 -17.63 -27.28 -2.06
C ILE A 94 -17.02 -26.13 -1.29
N ARG A 95 -16.97 -26.20 0.04
CA ARG A 95 -16.35 -25.16 0.87
C ARG A 95 -14.85 -25.10 0.68
N LEU A 96 -14.18 -26.24 0.57
CA LEU A 96 -12.75 -26.30 0.29
C LEU A 96 -12.42 -25.57 -1.00
N VAL A 97 -13.15 -25.85 -2.07
CA VAL A 97 -12.98 -25.17 -3.36
C VAL A 97 -13.19 -23.66 -3.22
N GLN A 98 -14.23 -23.22 -2.51
CA GLN A 98 -14.49 -21.81 -2.29
C GLN A 98 -13.36 -21.10 -1.51
N VAL A 99 -12.81 -21.75 -0.47
CA VAL A 99 -11.69 -21.21 0.31
C VAL A 99 -10.43 -21.12 -0.55
N ILE A 100 -10.15 -22.12 -1.36
CA ILE A 100 -9.01 -22.13 -2.30
C ILE A 100 -9.13 -20.96 -3.30
N PHE A 101 -10.29 -20.79 -3.94
CA PHE A 101 -10.49 -19.67 -4.89
C PHE A 101 -10.29 -18.31 -4.24
N ARG A 102 -10.84 -18.08 -3.06
CA ARG A 102 -10.67 -16.84 -2.30
C ARG A 102 -9.23 -16.65 -1.86
N GLY A 103 -8.54 -17.73 -1.47
CA GLY A 103 -7.12 -17.70 -1.13
C GLY A 103 -6.25 -17.33 -2.32
N ILE A 104 -6.52 -17.87 -3.51
CA ILE A 104 -5.80 -17.53 -4.75
C ILE A 104 -6.01 -16.05 -5.09
N LEU A 105 -7.24 -15.54 -5.01
CA LEU A 105 -7.51 -14.11 -5.25
C LEU A 105 -6.73 -13.21 -4.29
N LEU A 106 -6.74 -13.55 -3.00
CA LEU A 106 -5.98 -12.80 -2.00
C LEU A 106 -4.47 -12.84 -2.29
N PHE A 107 -3.95 -13.98 -2.70
CA PHE A 107 -2.55 -14.16 -3.07
C PHE A 107 -2.16 -13.33 -4.30
N LEU A 108 -3.02 -13.28 -5.33
CA LEU A 108 -2.81 -12.42 -6.50
C LEU A 108 -2.78 -10.93 -6.12
N ILE A 109 -3.70 -10.50 -5.26
CA ILE A 109 -3.72 -9.12 -4.75
C ILE A 109 -2.44 -8.82 -3.95
N PHE A 110 -1.97 -9.77 -3.15
CA PHE A 110 -0.71 -9.63 -2.41
C PHE A 110 0.49 -9.45 -3.34
N ILE A 111 0.61 -10.25 -4.41
CA ILE A 111 1.65 -10.09 -5.43
C ILE A 111 1.56 -8.72 -6.09
N LEU A 112 0.36 -8.28 -6.46
CA LEU A 112 0.14 -6.96 -7.05
C LEU A 112 0.61 -5.84 -6.10
N CYS A 113 0.30 -5.93 -4.81
CA CYS A 113 0.76 -4.99 -3.80
C CYS A 113 2.30 -4.97 -3.70
N LEU A 114 2.95 -6.13 -3.78
CA LEU A 114 4.42 -6.21 -3.79
C LEU A 114 5.02 -5.53 -5.03
N ILE A 115 4.46 -5.77 -6.20
CA ILE A 115 4.90 -5.12 -7.44
C ILE A 115 4.78 -3.60 -7.32
N LEU A 116 3.64 -3.10 -6.86
CA LEU A 116 3.42 -1.67 -6.65
C LEU A 116 4.40 -1.08 -5.62
N PHE A 117 4.73 -1.84 -4.58
CA PHE A 117 5.68 -1.44 -3.57
C PHE A 117 7.10 -1.26 -4.14
N PHE A 118 7.56 -2.20 -4.95
CA PHE A 118 8.87 -2.11 -5.61
C PHE A 118 8.91 -1.00 -6.68
N LEU A 119 7.84 -0.85 -7.47
CA LEU A 119 7.72 0.24 -8.44
C LEU A 119 7.81 1.60 -7.75
N TRP A 120 7.09 1.77 -6.64
CA TRP A 120 7.12 3.02 -5.87
C TRP A 120 8.52 3.30 -5.30
N ALA A 121 9.22 2.29 -4.83
CA ALA A 121 10.59 2.41 -4.34
C ALA A 121 11.59 2.75 -5.46
N ALA A 122 11.34 2.32 -6.69
CA ALA A 122 12.21 2.58 -7.85
C ALA A 122 12.09 4.02 -8.37
N ILE A 123 11.00 4.74 -8.12
CA ILE A 123 10.75 6.09 -8.66
C ILE A 123 11.93 7.05 -8.41
N PRO A 124 12.44 7.26 -7.17
CA PRO A 124 13.52 8.21 -6.94
C PRO A 124 14.82 7.81 -7.63
N LEU A 125 15.10 6.50 -7.75
CA LEU A 125 16.28 6.01 -8.47
C LEU A 125 16.18 6.32 -9.97
N LEU A 126 15.01 6.14 -10.57
CA LEU A 126 14.77 6.46 -11.98
C LEU A 126 14.90 7.96 -12.25
N VAL A 127 14.42 8.81 -11.34
CA VAL A 127 14.56 10.27 -11.46
C VAL A 127 16.03 10.68 -11.42
N VAL A 128 16.81 10.18 -10.47
CA VAL A 128 18.24 10.46 -10.38
C VAL A 128 18.97 9.97 -11.64
N TYR A 129 18.66 8.77 -12.11
CA TYR A 129 19.24 8.23 -13.34
C TYR A 129 18.92 9.10 -14.57
N ALA A 130 17.68 9.56 -14.72
CA ALA A 130 17.27 10.43 -15.81
C ALA A 130 18.01 11.79 -15.78
N ILE A 131 18.22 12.37 -14.60
CA ILE A 131 18.97 13.62 -14.44
C ILE A 131 20.42 13.43 -14.85
N VAL A 132 21.06 12.34 -14.43
CA VAL A 132 22.46 12.04 -14.79
C VAL A 132 22.60 11.87 -16.30
N LEU A 133 21.65 11.19 -16.97
CA LEU A 133 21.68 11.04 -18.42
C LEU A 133 21.52 12.36 -19.19
N GLN A 134 20.82 13.33 -18.62
CA GLN A 134 20.66 14.66 -19.25
C GLN A 134 21.87 15.58 -19.05
N LEU A 135 22.75 15.26 -18.09
CA LEU A 135 23.94 16.02 -17.78
C LEU A 135 25.17 15.55 -18.55
N ILE A 136 25.14 14.33 -19.10
CA ILE A 136 26.17 13.72 -19.95
C ILE A 136 25.86 13.96 -21.42
#